data_eec20fe8fd52e6ea074dccec746ba59a
#
_entry.id   eec20fe8fd52e6ea074dccec746ba59a
#
_cell.length_a   1.000
_cell.length_b   1.000
_cell.length_c   1.000
_cell.angle_alpha   90.00
_cell.angle_beta   90.00
_cell.angle_gamma   90.00
#
_symmetry.space_group_name_H-M   'P 1'
#
loop_
_entity.id
_entity.type
_entity.pdbx_description
1 polymer ?
#
loop_
_entity_poly.entity_id
_entity_poly.type
_entity_poly.pdbx_seq_one_letter_code
_entity_poly.pdbx_strand_id
1 'polypeptide(L)'
;MTRTHLTTALGLAFATAAFSADSTDWAKFRGPAGNGAVPALAGAKWSLNQVWKSPTNLGFSSFAVAGGKAYTLVTGETDGNTGEMLACLDAASGKEVWSKPLSVIPKYDGGGDAGAGDNKGGDGSRSSPVIDGDKVYVIDSLLHVFAFDAATGKAVWDHDVMKENSGEMIKWQNAASPLIDGDVLMLAGGGKGQALIGLNKNTGKVLWKGEDDKMTHATPILADIHGVHQAIFFTQ
;
A
#
# COMPACT_ATOMS: atom_id res chain seq x y z
N MET A 1 30.06 -52.45 31.53
CA MET A 1 30.55 -51.11 31.11
C MET A 1 29.61 -50.56 30.05
N THR A 2 28.62 -49.78 30.48
CA THR A 2 27.57 -49.23 29.59
C THR A 2 27.95 -47.77 29.30
N ARG A 3 28.24 -47.43 28.04
CA ARG A 3 28.53 -46.07 27.60
C ARG A 3 27.23 -45.37 27.24
N THR A 4 26.91 -44.34 28.00
CA THR A 4 25.80 -43.43 27.71
C THR A 4 26.28 -42.33 26.78
N HIS A 5 25.71 -42.23 25.55
CA HIS A 5 25.95 -41.14 24.64
C HIS A 5 24.98 -39.98 24.94
N LEU A 6 25.53 -38.87 25.36
CA LEU A 6 24.80 -37.63 25.56
C LEU A 6 24.75 -36.87 24.20
N THR A 7 23.59 -36.81 23.60
CA THR A 7 23.39 -36.05 22.36
C THR A 7 22.92 -34.64 22.73
N THR A 8 23.79 -33.65 22.55
CA THR A 8 23.44 -32.24 22.76
C THR A 8 22.78 -31.71 21.50
N ALA A 9 21.49 -31.46 21.54
CA ALA A 9 20.77 -30.79 20.47
C ALA A 9 20.96 -29.25 20.61
N LEU A 10 21.68 -28.66 19.67
CA LEU A 10 21.84 -27.21 19.55
C LEU A 10 20.60 -26.64 18.85
N GLY A 11 19.66 -26.10 19.63
CA GLY A 11 18.50 -25.42 19.12
C GLY A 11 18.89 -24.02 18.61
N LEU A 12 18.84 -23.80 17.28
CA LEU A 12 18.92 -22.47 16.69
C LEU A 12 17.60 -21.75 16.95
N ALA A 13 17.57 -20.83 17.89
CA ALA A 13 16.45 -19.91 18.06
C ALA A 13 16.54 -18.82 16.98
N PHE A 14 15.69 -18.90 15.97
CA PHE A 14 15.44 -17.77 15.08
C PHE A 14 14.66 -16.72 15.87
N ALA A 15 15.31 -15.66 16.26
CA ALA A 15 14.65 -14.47 16.76
C ALA A 15 13.94 -13.79 15.56
N THR A 16 12.65 -14.03 15.41
CA THR A 16 11.82 -13.16 14.59
C THR A 16 11.78 -11.81 15.26
N ALA A 17 12.49 -10.84 14.72
CA ALA A 17 12.33 -9.45 15.10
C ALA A 17 10.88 -9.05 14.73
N ALA A 18 9.99 -9.04 15.70
CA ALA A 18 8.71 -8.38 15.56
C ALA A 18 9.02 -6.89 15.39
N PHE A 19 8.79 -6.34 14.20
CA PHE A 19 8.78 -4.91 13.98
C PHE A 19 7.62 -4.35 14.80
N SER A 20 7.92 -3.87 16.00
CA SER A 20 7.03 -2.99 16.73
C SER A 20 6.94 -1.72 15.88
N ALA A 21 5.76 -1.39 15.38
CA ALA A 21 5.53 -0.10 14.76
C ALA A 21 5.85 0.96 15.81
N ASP A 22 6.95 1.66 15.62
CA ASP A 22 7.31 2.78 16.47
C ASP A 22 6.19 3.82 16.33
N SER A 23 5.82 4.49 17.41
CA SER A 23 4.73 5.47 17.43
C SER A 23 4.89 6.64 16.45
N THR A 24 6.04 6.71 15.77
CA THR A 24 6.42 7.70 14.75
C THR A 24 6.18 7.25 13.32
N ASP A 25 5.87 5.97 13.07
CA ASP A 25 5.64 5.44 11.73
C ASP A 25 4.32 5.98 11.15
N TRP A 26 4.35 6.30 9.86
CA TRP A 26 3.20 6.73 9.06
C TRP A 26 2.90 5.68 8.00
N ALA A 27 2.59 4.46 8.43
CA ALA A 27 2.61 3.24 7.63
C ALA A 27 1.49 3.10 6.58
N LYS A 28 0.52 4.04 6.52
CA LYS A 28 -0.61 4.00 5.59
C LYS A 28 -1.16 5.38 5.30
N PHE A 29 -2.05 5.46 4.29
CA PHE A 29 -2.78 6.68 3.97
C PHE A 29 -3.47 7.25 5.21
N ARG A 30 -3.27 8.54 5.48
CA ARG A 30 -3.76 9.28 6.65
C ARG A 30 -3.24 8.77 8.01
N GLY A 31 -2.11 8.04 8.01
CA GLY A 31 -1.36 7.66 9.19
C GLY A 31 -1.95 6.53 10.02
N PRO A 32 -1.41 6.26 11.20
CA PRO A 32 -1.73 5.07 11.99
C PRO A 32 -3.21 4.93 12.31
N ALA A 33 -3.87 6.02 12.67
CA ALA A 33 -5.30 6.05 12.98
C ALA A 33 -6.20 6.24 11.73
N GLY A 34 -5.63 6.42 10.53
CA GLY A 34 -6.38 6.65 9.30
C GLY A 34 -7.15 7.98 9.25
N ASN A 35 -6.88 8.91 10.16
CA ASN A 35 -7.60 10.17 10.30
C ASN A 35 -6.79 11.42 9.93
N GLY A 36 -5.52 11.25 9.53
CA GLY A 36 -4.61 12.34 9.19
C GLY A 36 -4.09 13.14 10.39
N ALA A 37 -4.35 12.66 11.61
CA ALA A 37 -3.88 13.32 12.81
C ALA A 37 -2.59 12.68 13.33
N VAL A 38 -1.67 13.52 13.77
CA VAL A 38 -0.54 13.11 14.60
C VAL A 38 -0.89 13.31 16.07
N PRO A 39 -0.41 12.46 16.98
CA PRO A 39 -0.53 12.70 18.41
C PRO A 39 -0.05 14.14 18.71
N ALA A 40 -0.84 14.87 19.46
CA ALA A 40 -0.62 16.28 19.68
C ALA A 40 0.80 16.50 20.21
N LEU A 41 1.61 17.20 19.44
CA LEU A 41 2.79 17.90 19.95
C LEU A 41 2.30 19.17 20.67
N ALA A 42 1.38 18.95 21.62
CA ALA A 42 0.69 20.02 22.33
C ALA A 42 1.72 20.92 23.01
N GLY A 43 1.69 22.21 22.66
CA GLY A 43 2.54 23.23 23.25
C GLY A 43 3.92 23.37 22.60
N ALA A 44 4.30 22.58 21.61
CA ALA A 44 5.55 22.72 20.90
C ALA A 44 5.49 23.88 19.89
N LYS A 45 6.48 24.77 19.90
CA LYS A 45 6.72 25.67 18.78
C LYS A 45 7.35 24.85 17.65
N TRP A 46 6.67 24.79 16.52
CA TRP A 46 7.14 24.08 15.36
C TRP A 46 8.14 24.91 14.57
N SER A 47 9.23 24.30 14.16
CA SER A 47 10.03 24.77 13.03
C SER A 47 10.19 23.63 12.05
N LEU A 48 9.88 23.87 10.79
CA LEU A 48 10.08 22.91 9.71
C LEU A 48 11.42 23.22 9.04
N ASN A 49 12.33 22.26 9.10
CA ASN A 49 13.60 22.34 8.38
C ASN A 49 13.57 21.29 7.26
N GLN A 50 13.90 21.70 6.04
CA GLN A 50 14.07 20.76 4.95
C GLN A 50 15.30 19.90 5.22
N VAL A 51 15.11 18.58 5.39
CA VAL A 51 16.21 17.63 5.60
C VAL A 51 16.84 17.25 4.27
N TRP A 52 15.99 16.96 3.28
CA TRP A 52 16.42 16.64 1.91
C TRP A 52 15.35 17.02 0.89
N LYS A 53 15.74 17.02 -0.37
CA LYS A 53 14.87 17.12 -1.54
C LYS A 53 15.40 16.17 -2.59
N SER A 54 14.56 15.26 -3.06
CA SER A 54 14.90 14.29 -4.10
C SER A 54 14.02 14.52 -5.32
N PRO A 55 14.56 14.48 -6.54
CA PRO A 55 13.75 14.47 -7.76
C PRO A 55 12.93 13.19 -7.79
N THR A 56 11.72 13.26 -8.34
CA THR A 56 10.84 12.13 -8.52
C THR A 56 10.05 12.28 -9.81
N ASN A 57 9.56 11.17 -10.35
CA ASN A 57 8.61 11.16 -11.44
C ASN A 57 7.21 11.61 -10.97
N LEU A 58 6.29 11.72 -11.91
CA LEU A 58 4.92 12.17 -11.64
C LEU A 58 4.18 11.16 -10.76
N GLY A 59 3.25 11.67 -9.95
CA GLY A 59 2.39 10.86 -9.10
C GLY A 59 1.65 11.72 -8.08
N PHE A 60 0.54 11.19 -7.57
CA PHE A 60 -0.28 11.81 -6.52
C PHE A 60 -0.28 10.98 -5.23
N SER A 61 0.49 9.90 -5.21
CA SER A 61 0.62 9.03 -4.05
C SER A 61 1.20 9.77 -2.86
N SER A 62 0.64 9.55 -1.68
CA SER A 62 1.28 9.94 -0.43
C SER A 62 2.42 8.99 -0.10
N PHE A 63 3.33 9.43 0.77
CA PHE A 63 4.32 8.53 1.34
C PHE A 63 3.71 7.69 2.46
N ALA A 64 4.07 6.39 2.49
CA ALA A 64 4.02 5.58 3.69
C ALA A 64 5.44 5.46 4.25
N VAL A 65 5.61 5.66 5.56
CA VAL A 65 6.92 5.69 6.20
C VAL A 65 6.92 4.73 7.37
N ALA A 66 7.85 3.78 7.35
CA ALA A 66 8.11 2.87 8.47
C ALA A 66 9.53 2.30 8.41
N GLY A 67 10.09 1.97 9.56
CA GLY A 67 11.40 1.32 9.64
C GLY A 67 12.52 2.11 8.95
N GLY A 68 12.48 3.44 8.97
CA GLY A 68 13.47 4.31 8.34
C GLY A 68 13.39 4.37 6.81
N LYS A 69 12.33 3.84 6.20
CA LYS A 69 12.08 3.87 4.74
C LYS A 69 10.79 4.63 4.43
N ALA A 70 10.77 5.27 3.26
CA ALA A 70 9.62 5.99 2.73
C ALA A 70 9.24 5.40 1.37
N TYR A 71 7.97 4.99 1.22
CA TYR A 71 7.45 4.33 0.03
C TYR A 71 6.41 5.22 -0.64
N THR A 72 6.46 5.29 -1.96
CA THR A 72 5.49 6.05 -2.75
C THR A 72 5.33 5.43 -4.14
N LEU A 73 4.21 5.74 -4.81
CA LEU A 73 3.97 5.34 -6.18
C LEU A 73 4.23 6.52 -7.12
N VAL A 74 4.94 6.26 -8.19
CA VAL A 74 5.29 7.25 -9.22
C VAL A 74 5.13 6.64 -10.60
N THR A 75 5.09 7.48 -11.64
CA THR A 75 5.21 6.98 -13.01
C THR A 75 6.63 6.48 -13.26
N GLY A 76 6.74 5.57 -14.22
CA GLY A 76 8.03 5.06 -14.66
C GLY A 76 7.90 4.27 -15.94
N GLU A 77 8.95 3.55 -16.29
CA GLU A 77 8.97 2.67 -17.43
C GLU A 77 8.82 1.22 -16.96
N THR A 78 7.90 0.52 -17.58
CA THR A 78 7.65 -0.91 -17.36
C THR A 78 7.66 -1.57 -18.74
N ASP A 79 8.62 -2.46 -18.98
CA ASP A 79 8.79 -3.17 -20.26
C ASP A 79 8.84 -2.21 -21.48
N GLY A 80 9.56 -1.09 -21.36
CA GLY A 80 9.67 -0.08 -22.41
C GLY A 80 8.44 0.77 -22.64
N ASN A 81 7.44 0.70 -21.75
CA ASN A 81 6.20 1.45 -21.82
C ASN A 81 6.00 2.29 -20.55
N THR A 82 5.17 3.31 -20.65
CA THR A 82 4.74 4.06 -19.47
C THR A 82 4.01 3.13 -18.51
N GLY A 83 4.36 3.19 -17.23
CA GLY A 83 3.77 2.37 -16.19
C GLY A 83 3.83 3.05 -14.83
N GLU A 84 3.48 2.31 -13.82
CA GLU A 84 3.63 2.71 -12.42
C GLU A 84 4.79 1.96 -11.76
N MET A 85 5.42 2.63 -10.83
CA MET A 85 6.55 2.13 -10.06
C MET A 85 6.28 2.31 -8.57
N LEU A 86 6.62 1.31 -7.77
CA LEU A 86 6.78 1.49 -6.33
C LEU A 86 8.23 1.88 -6.05
N ALA A 87 8.43 3.06 -5.50
CA ALA A 87 9.74 3.56 -5.07
C ALA A 87 9.90 3.47 -3.56
N CYS A 88 11.04 2.99 -3.11
CA CYS A 88 11.48 2.97 -1.72
C CYS A 88 12.68 3.88 -1.55
N LEU A 89 12.58 4.86 -0.67
CA LEU A 89 13.63 5.80 -0.33
C LEU A 89 14.08 5.58 1.11
N ASP A 90 15.32 5.88 1.39
CA ASP A 90 15.81 6.06 2.75
C ASP A 90 15.20 7.35 3.32
N ALA A 91 14.47 7.24 4.42
CA ALA A 91 13.71 8.34 4.99
C ALA A 91 14.59 9.47 5.54
N ALA A 92 15.84 9.19 5.91
CA ALA A 92 16.75 10.19 6.45
C ALA A 92 17.48 10.99 5.36
N SER A 93 17.73 10.38 4.19
CA SER A 93 18.54 10.99 3.13
C SER A 93 17.79 11.27 1.83
N GLY A 94 16.60 10.67 1.62
CA GLY A 94 15.85 10.74 0.37
C GLY A 94 16.49 9.97 -0.80
N LYS A 95 17.53 9.18 -0.55
CA LYS A 95 18.15 8.35 -1.58
C LYS A 95 17.28 7.13 -1.88
N GLU A 96 17.14 6.80 -3.16
CA GLU A 96 16.47 5.57 -3.57
C GLU A 96 17.24 4.34 -3.04
N VAL A 97 16.50 3.46 -2.39
CA VAL A 97 16.99 2.15 -1.92
C VAL A 97 16.71 1.10 -2.98
N TRP A 98 15.48 1.09 -3.49
CA TRP A 98 15.04 0.26 -4.59
C TRP A 98 13.78 0.85 -5.23
N SER A 99 13.51 0.47 -6.49
CA SER A 99 12.23 0.70 -7.14
C SER A 99 11.79 -0.55 -7.90
N LYS A 100 10.49 -0.75 -8.05
CA LYS A 100 9.89 -1.93 -8.70
C LYS A 100 8.77 -1.52 -9.64
N PRO A 101 8.77 -2.07 -10.87
CA PRO A 101 7.67 -1.88 -11.80
C PRO A 101 6.40 -2.55 -11.29
N LEU A 102 5.29 -1.89 -11.53
CA LEU A 102 3.93 -2.40 -11.39
C LEU A 102 3.34 -2.65 -12.78
N SER A 103 2.07 -2.32 -13.00
CA SER A 103 1.46 -2.50 -14.31
C SER A 103 1.91 -1.43 -15.33
N VAL A 104 1.90 -1.82 -16.59
CA VAL A 104 1.94 -0.87 -17.72
C VAL A 104 0.61 -0.11 -17.74
N ILE A 105 0.67 1.21 -17.74
CA ILE A 105 -0.47 2.10 -17.82
C ILE A 105 -0.41 2.85 -19.15
N PRO A 106 -1.03 2.32 -20.21
CA PRO A 106 -0.90 2.91 -21.55
C PRO A 106 -1.42 4.34 -21.64
N LYS A 107 -2.40 4.65 -20.79
CA LYS A 107 -3.02 5.96 -20.70
C LYS A 107 -3.73 6.13 -19.38
N TYR A 108 -3.45 7.23 -18.69
CA TYR A 108 -4.28 7.64 -17.55
C TYR A 108 -5.57 8.24 -18.08
N ASP A 109 -6.73 7.66 -17.69
CA ASP A 109 -8.02 8.09 -18.20
C ASP A 109 -8.74 8.97 -17.18
N GLY A 110 -8.90 10.21 -17.54
CA GLY A 110 -9.87 11.15 -17.01
C GLY A 110 -9.49 11.87 -15.72
N GLY A 111 -8.93 11.29 -14.73
CA GLY A 111 -8.79 11.90 -13.40
C GLY A 111 -8.04 13.23 -13.42
N GLY A 112 -8.72 14.32 -13.01
CA GLY A 112 -8.11 15.62 -12.84
C GLY A 112 -7.36 16.13 -14.07
N ASP A 113 -7.95 16.05 -15.25
CA ASP A 113 -7.34 16.36 -16.55
C ASP A 113 -6.24 15.39 -17.00
N ALA A 114 -6.13 14.22 -16.37
CA ALA A 114 -5.18 13.21 -16.75
C ALA A 114 -5.30 12.89 -18.26
N GLY A 115 -4.19 12.95 -18.97
CA GLY A 115 -4.14 12.78 -20.41
C GLY A 115 -4.67 13.96 -21.24
N ALA A 116 -5.10 15.05 -20.62
CA ALA A 116 -5.37 16.31 -21.33
C ALA A 116 -4.05 17.06 -21.58
N GLY A 117 -3.97 17.77 -22.71
CA GLY A 117 -2.76 18.51 -23.06
C GLY A 117 -2.39 19.63 -22.10
N ASP A 118 -3.34 20.07 -21.28
CA ASP A 118 -3.19 21.09 -20.24
C ASP A 118 -3.21 20.54 -18.83
N ASN A 119 -3.07 19.21 -18.67
CA ASN A 119 -3.06 18.55 -17.37
C ASN A 119 -1.94 19.08 -16.47
N LYS A 120 -2.31 19.96 -15.55
CA LYS A 120 -1.37 20.62 -14.64
C LYS A 120 -0.97 19.72 -13.45
N GLY A 121 -1.75 18.70 -13.18
CA GLY A 121 -1.48 17.73 -12.13
C GLY A 121 -0.53 16.60 -12.55
N GLY A 122 -0.44 16.34 -13.86
CA GLY A 122 0.31 15.21 -14.39
C GLY A 122 -0.41 13.87 -14.27
N ASP A 123 0.25 12.84 -14.75
CA ASP A 123 -0.19 11.46 -14.65
C ASP A 123 0.41 10.79 -13.40
N GLY A 124 0.00 9.57 -13.12
CA GLY A 124 0.56 8.76 -12.04
C GLY A 124 -0.46 8.25 -11.03
N SER A 125 -0.04 7.32 -10.23
CA SER A 125 -0.86 6.67 -9.21
C SER A 125 -1.41 7.66 -8.19
N ARG A 126 -2.65 7.43 -7.80
CA ARG A 126 -3.35 8.20 -6.75
C ARG A 126 -3.50 7.41 -5.45
N SER A 127 -3.29 6.12 -5.50
CA SER A 127 -3.24 5.24 -4.34
C SER A 127 -1.98 5.49 -3.51
N SER A 128 -1.99 5.13 -2.24
CA SER A 128 -0.82 5.20 -1.37
C SER A 128 -0.46 3.81 -0.85
N PRO A 129 0.84 3.51 -0.68
CA PRO A 129 1.27 2.25 -0.11
C PRO A 129 0.77 2.05 1.32
N VAL A 130 0.67 0.78 1.74
CA VAL A 130 0.46 0.39 3.13
C VAL A 130 1.59 -0.54 3.54
N ILE A 131 2.21 -0.27 4.68
CA ILE A 131 3.25 -1.11 5.27
C ILE A 131 2.64 -1.87 6.43
N ASP A 132 2.83 -3.19 6.45
CA ASP A 132 2.42 -4.04 7.55
C ASP A 132 3.47 -5.14 7.77
N GLY A 133 4.13 -5.08 8.93
CA GLY A 133 5.25 -5.94 9.24
C GLY A 133 6.42 -5.76 8.26
N ASP A 134 6.82 -6.84 7.64
CA ASP A 134 7.93 -6.92 6.67
C ASP A 134 7.50 -6.70 5.22
N LYS A 135 6.25 -6.31 4.97
CA LYS A 135 5.69 -6.16 3.62
C LYS A 135 5.16 -4.77 3.35
N VAL A 136 5.22 -4.38 2.09
CA VAL A 136 4.55 -3.22 1.54
C VAL A 136 3.53 -3.66 0.50
N TYR A 137 2.32 -3.13 0.61
CA TYR A 137 1.18 -3.44 -0.24
C TYR A 137 0.76 -2.21 -1.01
N VAL A 138 0.45 -2.39 -2.28
CA VAL A 138 0.01 -1.31 -3.16
C VAL A 138 -1.13 -1.78 -4.06
N ILE A 139 -1.97 -0.86 -4.48
CA ILE A 139 -2.95 -1.05 -5.55
C ILE A 139 -2.62 -0.01 -6.62
N ASP A 140 -2.40 -0.45 -7.84
CA ASP A 140 -2.14 0.46 -8.95
C ASP A 140 -3.43 1.08 -9.52
N SER A 141 -3.30 1.90 -10.55
CA SER A 141 -4.43 2.55 -11.21
C SER A 141 -5.39 1.58 -11.90
N LEU A 142 -4.95 0.36 -12.19
CA LEU A 142 -5.75 -0.67 -12.88
C LEU A 142 -6.35 -1.71 -11.93
N LEU A 143 -6.40 -1.47 -10.62
CA LEU A 143 -6.84 -2.42 -9.60
C LEU A 143 -6.01 -3.72 -9.55
N HIS A 144 -4.73 -3.63 -9.87
CA HIS A 144 -3.80 -4.72 -9.63
C HIS A 144 -3.15 -4.50 -8.25
N VAL A 145 -3.26 -5.49 -7.39
CA VAL A 145 -2.75 -5.48 -6.02
C VAL A 145 -1.42 -6.20 -5.99
N PHE A 146 -0.44 -5.60 -5.34
CA PHE A 146 0.90 -6.20 -5.19
C PHE A 146 1.33 -6.21 -3.74
N ALA A 147 2.07 -7.24 -3.37
CA ALA A 147 2.80 -7.30 -2.12
C ALA A 147 4.29 -7.52 -2.38
N PHE A 148 5.11 -6.71 -1.75
CA PHE A 148 6.58 -6.82 -1.82
C PHE A 148 7.17 -6.96 -0.43
N ASP A 149 8.31 -7.62 -0.34
CA ASP A 149 9.19 -7.53 0.82
C ASP A 149 9.68 -6.08 0.97
N ALA A 150 9.41 -5.47 2.10
CA ALA A 150 9.68 -4.05 2.32
C ALA A 150 11.17 -3.71 2.32
N ALA A 151 12.02 -4.64 2.73
CA ALA A 151 13.46 -4.41 2.80
C ALA A 151 14.12 -4.45 1.41
N THR A 152 13.69 -5.38 0.57
CA THR A 152 14.39 -5.75 -0.69
C THR A 152 13.63 -5.39 -1.96
N GLY A 153 12.33 -5.13 -1.85
CA GLY A 153 11.43 -4.97 -2.99
C GLY A 153 11.20 -6.27 -3.78
N LYS A 154 11.52 -7.43 -3.19
CA LYS A 154 11.21 -8.71 -3.83
C LYS A 154 9.69 -8.90 -3.86
N ALA A 155 9.12 -9.22 -5.03
CA ALA A 155 7.71 -9.54 -5.16
C ALA A 155 7.38 -10.79 -4.34
N VAL A 156 6.28 -10.73 -3.59
CA VAL A 156 5.76 -11.84 -2.77
C VAL A 156 4.57 -12.47 -3.48
N TRP A 157 3.59 -11.66 -3.86
CA TRP A 157 2.43 -12.06 -4.66
C TRP A 157 1.84 -10.84 -5.36
N ASP A 158 1.01 -11.07 -6.35
CA ASP A 158 0.15 -10.10 -6.99
C ASP A 158 -1.24 -10.68 -7.24
N HIS A 159 -2.24 -9.82 -7.45
CA HIS A 159 -3.63 -10.19 -7.69
C HIS A 159 -4.31 -9.14 -8.57
N ASP A 160 -4.69 -9.53 -9.79
CA ASP A 160 -5.34 -8.67 -10.77
C ASP A 160 -6.87 -8.75 -10.60
N VAL A 161 -7.45 -7.78 -9.89
CA VAL A 161 -8.88 -7.75 -9.58
C VAL A 161 -9.74 -7.66 -10.85
N MET A 162 -9.29 -6.93 -11.86
CA MET A 162 -10.03 -6.81 -13.13
C MET A 162 -10.11 -8.14 -13.84
N LYS A 163 -9.02 -8.89 -13.86
CA LYS A 163 -8.91 -10.15 -14.56
C LYS A 163 -9.51 -11.33 -13.79
N GLU A 164 -9.17 -11.44 -12.50
CA GLU A 164 -9.47 -12.60 -11.67
C GLU A 164 -10.85 -12.52 -11.04
N ASN A 165 -11.35 -11.31 -10.81
CA ASN A 165 -12.62 -11.08 -10.13
C ASN A 165 -13.66 -10.37 -11.01
N SER A 166 -13.35 -10.08 -12.30
CA SER A 166 -14.23 -9.30 -13.17
C SER A 166 -14.61 -7.95 -12.53
N GLY A 167 -13.64 -7.28 -11.94
CA GLY A 167 -13.83 -5.97 -11.31
C GLY A 167 -14.35 -4.93 -12.29
N GLU A 168 -15.04 -3.92 -11.78
CA GLU A 168 -15.52 -2.80 -12.57
C GLU A 168 -14.86 -1.51 -12.11
N MET A 169 -14.10 -0.90 -13.01
CA MET A 169 -13.40 0.33 -12.74
C MET A 169 -14.22 1.55 -13.12
N ILE A 170 -14.17 2.57 -12.27
CA ILE A 170 -14.74 3.87 -12.61
C ILE A 170 -13.85 4.62 -13.60
N LYS A 171 -14.44 5.63 -14.27
CA LYS A 171 -13.80 6.39 -15.36
C LYS A 171 -12.38 6.90 -15.04
N TRP A 172 -12.13 7.29 -13.82
CA TRP A 172 -10.87 7.93 -13.42
C TRP A 172 -9.86 6.97 -12.80
N GLN A 173 -10.04 5.68 -13.00
CA GLN A 173 -9.18 4.61 -12.49
C GLN A 173 -9.15 4.56 -10.95
N ASN A 174 -8.33 3.68 -10.38
CA ASN A 174 -8.25 3.56 -8.93
C ASN A 174 -7.47 4.73 -8.29
N ALA A 175 -7.99 5.21 -7.17
CA ALA A 175 -7.31 6.15 -6.29
C ALA A 175 -7.35 5.71 -4.81
N ALA A 176 -8.13 4.67 -4.50
CA ALA A 176 -8.23 4.13 -3.16
C ALA A 176 -6.97 3.33 -2.79
N SER A 177 -6.54 3.48 -1.55
CA SER A 177 -5.43 2.71 -0.99
C SER A 177 -5.97 1.43 -0.34
N PRO A 178 -5.14 0.37 -0.21
CA PRO A 178 -5.56 -0.83 0.50
C PRO A 178 -5.80 -0.56 1.98
N LEU A 179 -6.70 -1.33 2.60
CA LEU A 179 -6.92 -1.36 4.04
C LEU A 179 -6.48 -2.73 4.56
N ILE A 180 -5.73 -2.78 5.63
CA ILE A 180 -5.34 -4.03 6.29
C ILE A 180 -5.91 -4.08 7.70
N ASP A 181 -6.54 -5.22 8.02
CA ASP A 181 -6.99 -5.57 9.34
C ASP A 181 -6.68 -7.05 9.61
N GLY A 182 -5.88 -7.31 10.64
CA GLY A 182 -5.36 -8.66 10.92
C GLY A 182 -4.66 -9.26 9.70
N ASP A 183 -5.17 -10.38 9.20
CA ASP A 183 -4.64 -11.08 8.02
C ASP A 183 -5.37 -10.74 6.71
N VAL A 184 -6.29 -9.77 6.75
CA VAL A 184 -7.11 -9.41 5.58
C VAL A 184 -6.68 -8.08 5.00
N LEU A 185 -6.35 -8.09 3.71
CA LEU A 185 -6.23 -6.89 2.88
C LEU A 185 -7.57 -6.66 2.18
N MET A 186 -8.15 -5.49 2.37
CA MET A 186 -9.47 -5.12 1.86
C MET A 186 -9.39 -3.99 0.84
N LEU A 187 -10.22 -4.08 -0.20
CA LEU A 187 -10.34 -3.06 -1.24
C LEU A 187 -11.75 -3.05 -1.86
N ALA A 188 -12.09 -1.96 -2.52
CA ALA A 188 -13.26 -1.87 -3.38
C ALA A 188 -12.86 -2.27 -4.80
N GLY A 189 -13.38 -3.41 -5.28
CA GLY A 189 -13.08 -3.94 -6.62
C GLY A 189 -14.12 -3.57 -7.68
N GLY A 190 -15.28 -3.05 -7.25
CA GLY A 190 -16.43 -2.78 -8.10
C GLY A 190 -17.01 -4.03 -8.74
N GLY A 191 -18.26 -3.95 -9.17
CA GLY A 191 -18.93 -5.01 -9.92
C GLY A 191 -19.78 -5.93 -9.08
N LYS A 192 -20.68 -6.62 -9.78
CA LYS A 192 -21.71 -7.43 -9.15
C LYS A 192 -21.13 -8.62 -8.38
N GLY A 193 -21.48 -8.75 -7.12
CA GLY A 193 -21.05 -9.82 -6.22
C GLY A 193 -19.59 -9.71 -5.78
N GLN A 194 -18.94 -8.57 -6.01
CA GLN A 194 -17.52 -8.36 -5.73
C GLN A 194 -17.14 -6.88 -5.61
N ALA A 195 -18.10 -6.03 -5.33
CA ALA A 195 -17.86 -4.63 -5.06
C ALA A 195 -16.87 -4.44 -3.92
N LEU A 196 -16.90 -5.32 -2.93
CA LEU A 196 -15.95 -5.38 -1.83
C LEU A 196 -15.22 -6.73 -1.84
N ILE A 197 -13.90 -6.69 -1.69
CA ILE A 197 -13.04 -7.87 -1.75
C ILE A 197 -12.10 -7.87 -0.56
N GLY A 198 -11.98 -9.02 0.11
CA GLY A 198 -10.97 -9.30 1.11
C GLY A 198 -10.00 -10.37 0.62
N LEU A 199 -8.72 -10.04 0.59
CA LEU A 199 -7.63 -10.93 0.24
C LEU A 199 -6.86 -11.35 1.51
N ASN A 200 -6.35 -12.56 1.52
CA ASN A 200 -5.34 -12.94 2.51
C ASN A 200 -4.05 -12.14 2.21
N LYS A 201 -3.64 -11.27 3.14
CA LYS A 201 -2.49 -10.39 2.94
C LYS A 201 -1.16 -11.13 2.70
N ASN A 202 -1.06 -12.37 3.16
CA ASN A 202 0.18 -13.14 3.02
C ASN A 202 0.28 -13.90 1.71
N THR A 203 -0.86 -14.17 1.04
CA THR A 203 -0.91 -15.02 -0.15
C THR A 203 -1.60 -14.42 -1.36
N GLY A 204 -2.29 -13.29 -1.22
CA GLY A 204 -3.10 -12.67 -2.27
C GLY A 204 -4.41 -13.41 -2.60
N LYS A 205 -4.70 -14.54 -1.95
CA LYS A 205 -5.91 -15.33 -2.23
C LYS A 205 -7.16 -14.65 -1.70
N VAL A 206 -8.23 -14.69 -2.49
CA VAL A 206 -9.54 -14.19 -2.07
C VAL A 206 -10.05 -14.99 -0.86
N LEU A 207 -10.38 -14.30 0.22
CA LEU A 207 -11.02 -14.84 1.41
C LEU A 207 -12.53 -14.68 1.33
N TRP A 208 -12.98 -13.53 0.90
CA TRP A 208 -14.37 -13.19 0.71
C TRP A 208 -14.54 -12.11 -0.36
N LYS A 209 -15.71 -12.04 -0.94
CA LYS A 209 -16.18 -10.96 -1.82
C LYS A 209 -17.69 -10.86 -1.73
N GLY A 210 -18.22 -9.70 -2.01
CA GLY A 210 -19.67 -9.47 -1.96
C GLY A 210 -20.03 -8.06 -2.41
N GLU A 211 -21.30 -7.75 -2.25
CA GLU A 211 -21.97 -6.51 -2.63
C GLU A 211 -21.98 -6.26 -4.15
N ASP A 212 -22.93 -5.45 -4.58
CA ASP A 212 -23.17 -5.15 -6.00
C ASP A 212 -22.87 -3.70 -6.36
N ASP A 213 -22.31 -2.93 -5.43
CA ASP A 213 -22.04 -1.51 -5.59
C ASP A 213 -20.90 -1.23 -6.57
N LYS A 214 -20.79 0.02 -6.98
CA LYS A 214 -19.62 0.50 -7.72
C LYS A 214 -18.55 1.00 -6.77
N MET A 215 -17.30 0.83 -7.16
CA MET A 215 -16.17 1.42 -6.43
C MET A 215 -16.20 2.95 -6.46
N THR A 216 -15.52 3.57 -5.53
CA THR A 216 -15.20 5.00 -5.52
C THR A 216 -13.70 5.21 -5.30
N HIS A 217 -13.25 6.46 -5.29
CA HIS A 217 -11.87 6.80 -4.94
C HIS A 217 -11.61 6.83 -3.42
N ALA A 218 -12.62 6.54 -2.61
CA ALA A 218 -12.50 6.59 -1.17
C ALA A 218 -11.69 5.39 -0.64
N THR A 219 -10.61 5.67 0.08
CA THR A 219 -9.89 4.66 0.83
C THR A 219 -10.76 4.21 2.02
N PRO A 220 -11.00 2.90 2.19
CA PRO A 220 -11.75 2.39 3.34
C PRO A 220 -10.99 2.65 4.66
N ILE A 221 -11.74 2.69 5.75
CA ILE A 221 -11.19 2.93 7.09
C ILE A 221 -11.69 1.89 8.09
N LEU A 222 -10.92 1.68 9.16
CA LEU A 222 -11.35 0.93 10.34
C LEU A 222 -11.96 1.88 11.38
N ALA A 223 -13.02 1.45 12.02
CA ALA A 223 -13.60 2.15 13.15
C ALA A 223 -14.26 1.19 14.14
N ASP A 224 -14.15 1.51 15.42
CA ASP A 224 -14.89 0.85 16.49
C ASP A 224 -16.12 1.69 16.80
N ILE A 225 -17.31 1.19 16.40
CA ILE A 225 -18.58 1.89 16.60
C ILE A 225 -19.46 1.05 17.53
N HIS A 226 -19.82 1.61 18.66
CA HIS A 226 -20.59 0.90 19.71
C HIS A 226 -19.98 -0.46 20.11
N GLY A 227 -18.64 -0.54 20.17
CA GLY A 227 -17.92 -1.76 20.54
C GLY A 227 -17.84 -2.81 19.44
N VAL A 228 -18.25 -2.50 18.22
CA VAL A 228 -18.10 -3.36 17.05
C VAL A 228 -16.97 -2.83 16.16
N HIS A 229 -15.95 -3.66 15.94
CA HIS A 229 -14.86 -3.37 15.01
C HIS A 229 -15.34 -3.52 13.59
N GLN A 230 -15.17 -2.49 12.75
CA GLN A 230 -15.76 -2.43 11.41
C GLN A 230 -14.80 -1.85 10.39
N ALA A 231 -14.83 -2.41 9.18
CA ALA A 231 -14.30 -1.77 7.99
C ALA A 231 -15.43 -0.99 7.30
N ILE A 232 -15.20 0.29 7.05
CA ILE A 232 -16.19 1.18 6.45
C ILE A 232 -15.73 1.53 5.04
N PHE A 233 -16.57 1.19 4.07
CA PHE A 233 -16.40 1.53 2.66
C PHE A 233 -17.40 2.59 2.26
N PHE A 234 -16.98 3.50 1.39
CA PHE A 234 -17.87 4.44 0.72
C PHE A 234 -17.97 4.02 -0.74
N THR A 235 -19.12 3.54 -1.13
CA THR A 235 -19.43 2.98 -2.46
C THR A 235 -20.43 3.84 -3.21
N GLN A 236 -20.70 3.55 -4.49
CA GLN A 236 -21.62 4.30 -5.34
C GLN A 236 -22.75 3.39 -5.87
#